data_523b0460f6f1e2d767a4ba73bbeb659f
#
_entry.id   523b0460f6f1e2d767a4ba73bbeb659f
#
_cell.length_a   1.000
_cell.length_b   1.000
_cell.length_c   1.000
_cell.angle_alpha   90.00
_cell.angle_beta   90.00
_cell.angle_gamma   90.00
#
_symmetry.space_group_name_H-M   'P 1'
#
loop_
_entity.id
_entity.type
_entity.pdbx_description
1 polymer ?
#
loop_
_entity_poly.entity_id
_entity_poly.type
_entity_poly.pdbx_seq_one_letter_code
_entity_poly.pdbx_strand_id
1 'polypeptide(L)'
;MRILVALDQGTTSSRAIVFDETGRTLASHAIEFKQHYPQPGWVEHDPDDILNTQVEALKKAVKMSKVDVRDIAAIGITNQRETTLLWEKDTGRCVHNAIVWQCRRTAPYVERLVREGHSETIRKKTGLVPDAYFSGTKLAYLLDTLDLHERAQRGELCFGTVDTFLAWHLVEGRPHVTDATNAGRTMLFNLHTQAWDDELLGMLNIPRAVLPQVVDSAQVIGNLRPEILGRPIPVAAMAGDQHASLFGQACFEPGMVKNTYGTGCFMLMNTGEVPVESQNGLLTTMAWRLDGKPTFALEGSVFMGGATVQWLRDEMKLIKTAAESEQIAESVPDTAGVFLVPAFTGLGAPYWDMYSRGTIVGMTRGTGRAHIVRAALEAICYQSCDLFRAMVADRGHHAPRHMNVDGGASANGFMMQFQADILGVPVVRPVVLETTALGAALLAGIGAGVYAGKEEAATMVRPDLTFHPRMAQRDRDLALYGWHRAVERSRGWVEPER
;
A
#
# COMPACT_ATOMS: atom_id res chain seq x y z
N MET A 1 30.95 -8.28 -3.85
CA MET A 1 29.58 -7.88 -4.28
C MET A 1 28.73 -7.92 -3.04
N ARG A 2 28.08 -6.81 -2.69
CA ARG A 2 27.16 -6.79 -1.55
C ARG A 2 25.77 -7.14 -2.03
N ILE A 3 25.10 -8.03 -1.32
CA ILE A 3 23.76 -8.52 -1.66
C ILE A 3 22.77 -7.94 -0.65
N LEU A 4 21.64 -7.48 -1.14
CA LEU A 4 20.52 -7.03 -0.33
C LEU A 4 19.33 -7.96 -0.59
N VAL A 5 18.58 -8.28 0.46
CA VAL A 5 17.39 -9.12 0.35
C VAL A 5 16.19 -8.36 0.89
N ALA A 6 15.12 -8.35 0.12
CA ALA A 6 13.82 -7.83 0.59
C ALA A 6 12.88 -8.99 0.90
N LEU A 7 12.23 -8.92 2.06
CA LEU A 7 11.06 -9.72 2.41
C LEU A 7 9.84 -8.86 2.14
N ASP A 8 9.01 -9.28 1.19
CA ASP A 8 7.79 -8.56 0.78
C ASP A 8 6.58 -9.42 1.15
N GLN A 9 5.98 -9.11 2.29
CA GLN A 9 4.81 -9.82 2.79
C GLN A 9 3.53 -9.12 2.33
N GLY A 10 3.01 -9.55 1.18
CA GLY A 10 1.78 -9.02 0.60
C GLY A 10 0.51 -9.60 1.19
N THR A 11 -0.64 -9.15 0.67
CA THR A 11 -1.96 -9.63 1.16
C THR A 11 -2.24 -11.08 0.76
N THR A 12 -1.79 -11.52 -0.41
CA THR A 12 -2.11 -12.87 -0.94
C THR A 12 -0.91 -13.80 -1.04
N SER A 13 0.29 -13.26 -0.88
CA SER A 13 1.53 -14.04 -1.01
C SER A 13 2.66 -13.41 -0.20
N SER A 14 3.57 -14.25 0.26
CA SER A 14 4.88 -13.85 0.81
C SER A 14 5.92 -13.98 -0.29
N ARG A 15 6.76 -12.98 -0.45
CA ARG A 15 7.80 -12.93 -1.47
C ARG A 15 9.16 -12.61 -0.86
N ALA A 16 10.21 -13.09 -1.46
CA ALA A 16 11.57 -12.65 -1.22
C ALA A 16 12.27 -12.35 -2.53
N ILE A 17 13.00 -11.25 -2.58
CA ILE A 17 13.77 -10.81 -3.74
C ILE A 17 15.19 -10.53 -3.33
N VAL A 18 16.13 -11.05 -4.09
CA VAL A 18 17.57 -10.87 -3.91
C VAL A 18 18.06 -9.87 -4.94
N PHE A 19 18.69 -8.79 -4.46
CA PHE A 19 19.26 -7.73 -5.29
C PHE A 19 20.78 -7.67 -5.11
N ASP A 20 21.50 -7.26 -6.15
CA ASP A 20 22.86 -6.80 -5.99
C ASP A 20 22.90 -5.32 -5.54
N GLU A 21 24.07 -4.85 -5.19
CA GLU A 21 24.31 -3.46 -4.73
C GLU A 21 24.00 -2.37 -5.76
N THR A 22 23.65 -2.76 -7.01
CA THR A 22 23.22 -1.84 -8.07
C THR A 22 21.70 -1.83 -8.25
N GLY A 23 20.94 -2.52 -7.38
CA GLY A 23 19.49 -2.62 -7.46
C GLY A 23 18.98 -3.60 -8.51
N ARG A 24 19.86 -4.40 -9.14
CA ARG A 24 19.45 -5.41 -10.11
C ARG A 24 18.93 -6.66 -9.39
N THR A 25 17.77 -7.14 -9.81
CA THR A 25 17.17 -8.38 -9.32
C THR A 25 18.01 -9.59 -9.79
N LEU A 26 18.48 -10.41 -8.84
CA LEU A 26 19.19 -11.65 -9.08
C LEU A 26 18.28 -12.86 -9.03
N ALA A 27 17.31 -12.88 -8.11
CA ALA A 27 16.29 -13.89 -7.99
C ALA A 27 15.07 -13.37 -7.24
N SER A 28 13.93 -13.98 -7.51
CA SER A 28 12.68 -13.73 -6.80
C SER A 28 11.92 -15.04 -6.62
N HIS A 29 11.29 -15.21 -5.45
CA HIS A 29 10.37 -16.31 -5.20
C HIS A 29 9.18 -15.84 -4.37
N ALA A 30 7.97 -16.22 -4.80
CA ALA A 30 6.73 -15.91 -4.12
C ALA A 30 5.98 -17.21 -3.79
N ILE A 31 5.26 -17.20 -2.67
CA ILE A 31 4.44 -18.31 -2.21
C ILE A 31 3.10 -17.72 -1.80
N GLU A 32 2.03 -18.17 -2.43
CA GLU A 32 0.67 -17.83 -2.05
C GLU A 32 0.27 -18.55 -0.76
N PHE A 33 -0.60 -17.92 0.04
CA PHE A 33 -1.18 -18.51 1.23
C PHE A 33 -2.68 -18.28 1.28
N LYS A 34 -3.34 -19.09 2.09
CA LYS A 34 -4.81 -19.15 2.14
C LYS A 34 -5.39 -17.89 2.77
N GLN A 35 -6.44 -17.36 2.13
CA GLN A 35 -7.29 -16.31 2.69
C GLN A 35 -8.49 -16.95 3.38
N HIS A 36 -8.86 -16.46 4.58
CA HIS A 36 -9.99 -16.94 5.34
C HIS A 36 -11.10 -15.90 5.38
N TYR A 37 -12.33 -16.31 5.09
CA TYR A 37 -13.52 -15.46 5.06
C TYR A 37 -14.58 -16.01 6.01
N PRO A 38 -14.43 -15.84 7.36
CA PRO A 38 -15.34 -16.48 8.33
C PRO A 38 -16.78 -16.01 8.23
N GLN A 39 -16.99 -14.75 7.85
CA GLN A 39 -18.32 -14.13 7.65
C GLN A 39 -18.25 -13.12 6.49
N PRO A 40 -19.40 -12.70 5.92
CA PRO A 40 -19.41 -11.63 4.92
C PRO A 40 -18.70 -10.36 5.42
N GLY A 41 -17.74 -9.85 4.63
CA GLY A 41 -16.91 -8.68 4.99
C GLY A 41 -15.80 -8.95 6.02
N TRP A 42 -15.61 -10.18 6.48
CA TRP A 42 -14.52 -10.57 7.36
C TRP A 42 -13.39 -11.21 6.55
N VAL A 43 -12.16 -10.79 6.84
CA VAL A 43 -10.96 -11.32 6.18
C VAL A 43 -9.90 -11.58 7.22
N GLU A 44 -9.33 -12.79 7.21
CA GLU A 44 -8.30 -13.24 8.15
C GLU A 44 -7.16 -13.98 7.43
N HIS A 45 -5.97 -13.91 8.02
CA HIS A 45 -4.83 -14.74 7.65
C HIS A 45 -4.41 -15.60 8.83
N ASP A 46 -3.96 -16.82 8.55
CA ASP A 46 -3.27 -17.65 9.53
C ASP A 46 -1.87 -17.06 9.78
N PRO A 47 -1.50 -16.72 11.03
CA PRO A 47 -0.17 -16.22 11.35
C PRO A 47 0.96 -17.18 11.01
N ASP A 48 0.72 -18.48 11.12
CA ASP A 48 1.70 -19.51 10.78
C ASP A 48 1.94 -19.57 9.27
N ASP A 49 0.89 -19.36 8.46
CA ASP A 49 1.03 -19.26 7.01
C ASP A 49 1.89 -18.05 6.62
N ILE A 50 1.64 -16.88 7.24
CA ILE A 50 2.46 -15.67 7.03
C ILE A 50 3.94 -15.95 7.31
N LEU A 51 4.25 -16.52 8.47
CA LEU A 51 5.62 -16.77 8.90
C LEU A 51 6.31 -17.84 8.03
N ASN A 52 5.65 -18.99 7.86
CA ASN A 52 6.25 -20.15 7.18
C ASN A 52 6.47 -19.86 5.69
N THR A 53 5.50 -19.23 5.02
CA THR A 53 5.65 -18.88 3.59
C THR A 53 6.72 -17.82 3.39
N GLN A 54 6.88 -16.86 4.32
CA GLN A 54 7.93 -15.85 4.24
C GLN A 54 9.32 -16.47 4.42
N VAL A 55 9.50 -17.36 5.38
CA VAL A 55 10.77 -18.09 5.60
C VAL A 55 11.11 -18.97 4.39
N GLU A 56 10.11 -19.67 3.86
CA GLU A 56 10.31 -20.53 2.70
C GLU A 56 10.65 -19.72 1.45
N ALA A 57 9.97 -18.60 1.21
CA ALA A 57 10.25 -17.69 0.09
C ALA A 57 11.68 -17.14 0.18
N LEU A 58 12.13 -16.74 1.38
CA LEU A 58 13.51 -16.30 1.63
C LEU A 58 14.52 -17.39 1.25
N LYS A 59 14.36 -18.60 1.80
CA LYS A 59 15.28 -19.73 1.54
C LYS A 59 15.37 -20.06 0.04
N LYS A 60 14.21 -20.07 -0.64
CA LYS A 60 14.15 -20.38 -2.09
C LYS A 60 14.76 -19.27 -2.93
N ALA A 61 14.47 -18.00 -2.66
CA ALA A 61 15.03 -16.88 -3.40
C ALA A 61 16.57 -16.85 -3.27
N VAL A 62 17.11 -16.99 -2.07
CA VAL A 62 18.55 -17.05 -1.83
C VAL A 62 19.19 -18.24 -2.55
N LYS A 63 18.59 -19.43 -2.49
CA LYS A 63 19.08 -20.60 -3.23
C LYS A 63 19.07 -20.39 -4.75
N MET A 64 18.01 -19.79 -5.29
CA MET A 64 17.86 -19.54 -6.74
C MET A 64 18.86 -18.48 -7.24
N SER A 65 19.22 -17.49 -6.42
CA SER A 65 20.18 -16.45 -6.78
C SER A 65 21.60 -16.97 -6.93
N LYS A 66 21.91 -18.15 -6.33
CA LYS A 66 23.25 -18.75 -6.29
C LYS A 66 24.33 -17.88 -5.62
N VAL A 67 23.91 -16.86 -4.86
CA VAL A 67 24.84 -16.03 -4.10
C VAL A 67 25.35 -16.78 -2.88
N ASP A 68 26.55 -16.46 -2.44
CA ASP A 68 27.05 -16.94 -1.14
C ASP A 68 26.30 -16.15 -0.03
N VAL A 69 25.73 -16.87 0.95
CA VAL A 69 25.05 -16.25 2.09
C VAL A 69 25.96 -15.25 2.83
N ARG A 70 27.29 -15.43 2.75
CA ARG A 70 28.28 -14.52 3.32
C ARG A 70 28.30 -13.14 2.67
N ASP A 71 27.86 -13.05 1.42
CA ASP A 71 27.78 -11.79 0.67
C ASP A 71 26.51 -10.98 0.97
N ILE A 72 25.50 -11.58 1.66
CA ILE A 72 24.27 -10.89 2.05
C ILE A 72 24.62 -9.88 3.16
N ALA A 73 24.57 -8.60 2.80
CA ALA A 73 24.89 -7.49 3.68
C ALA A 73 23.75 -7.14 4.62
N ALA A 74 22.50 -7.18 4.13
CA ALA A 74 21.30 -6.86 4.92
C ALA A 74 20.01 -7.45 4.34
N ILE A 75 19.00 -7.49 5.22
CA ILE A 75 17.63 -7.84 4.91
C ILE A 75 16.73 -6.64 5.26
N GLY A 76 15.80 -6.29 4.36
CA GLY A 76 14.71 -5.34 4.61
C GLY A 76 13.38 -6.05 4.61
N ILE A 77 12.47 -5.62 5.49
CA ILE A 77 11.09 -6.12 5.59
C ILE A 77 10.16 -5.05 5.04
N THR A 78 9.29 -5.44 4.11
CA THR A 78 8.13 -4.65 3.72
C THR A 78 6.88 -5.51 3.80
N ASN A 79 5.74 -4.91 4.07
CA ASN A 79 4.54 -5.66 4.42
C ASN A 79 3.24 -4.97 4.02
N GLN A 80 2.19 -5.77 3.79
CA GLN A 80 0.82 -5.28 3.82
C GLN A 80 0.59 -4.52 5.13
N ARG A 81 0.05 -3.31 5.03
CA ARG A 81 -0.14 -2.44 6.19
C ARG A 81 -1.42 -2.80 6.95
N GLU A 82 -1.58 -2.27 8.14
CA GLU A 82 -2.78 -2.28 9.00
C GLU A 82 -3.29 -3.67 9.43
N THR A 83 -2.84 -4.75 8.81
CA THR A 83 -3.17 -6.12 9.24
C THR A 83 -2.67 -6.33 10.66
N THR A 84 -3.56 -6.75 11.55
CA THR A 84 -3.38 -6.70 13.01
C THR A 84 -3.19 -8.09 13.57
N LEU A 85 -2.11 -8.27 14.35
CA LEU A 85 -1.80 -9.50 15.09
C LEU A 85 -1.67 -9.19 16.58
N LEU A 86 -2.05 -10.16 17.41
CA LEU A 86 -1.89 -10.12 18.86
C LEU A 86 -1.39 -11.49 19.31
N TRP A 87 -0.28 -11.53 20.06
CA TRP A 87 0.34 -12.77 20.48
C TRP A 87 0.84 -12.73 21.92
N GLU A 88 1.01 -13.90 22.49
CA GLU A 88 1.57 -14.08 23.82
C GLU A 88 3.07 -13.79 23.81
N LYS A 89 3.52 -12.93 24.71
CA LYS A 89 4.91 -12.48 24.78
C LYS A 89 5.89 -13.62 25.07
N ASP A 90 5.51 -14.59 25.88
CA ASP A 90 6.39 -15.69 26.28
C ASP A 90 6.53 -16.73 25.16
N THR A 91 5.42 -17.11 24.54
CA THR A 91 5.37 -18.20 23.55
C THR A 91 5.56 -17.71 22.12
N GLY A 92 5.16 -16.48 21.79
CA GLY A 92 5.05 -15.94 20.44
C GLY A 92 3.80 -16.43 19.69
N ARG A 93 2.93 -17.24 20.33
CA ARG A 93 1.73 -17.79 19.70
C ARG A 93 0.63 -16.73 19.63
N CYS A 94 0.07 -16.53 18.44
CA CYS A 94 -1.06 -15.64 18.26
C CYS A 94 -2.31 -16.13 18.99
N VAL A 95 -3.05 -15.20 19.58
CA VAL A 95 -4.31 -15.49 20.29
C VAL A 95 -5.51 -15.62 19.34
N HIS A 96 -5.34 -15.17 18.11
CA HIS A 96 -6.35 -15.17 17.05
C HIS A 96 -5.66 -15.11 15.69
N ASN A 97 -6.36 -15.46 14.61
CA ASN A 97 -5.90 -15.18 13.25
C ASN A 97 -5.65 -13.68 13.06
N ALA A 98 -4.72 -13.33 12.18
CA ALA A 98 -4.47 -11.93 11.81
C ALA A 98 -5.72 -11.31 11.19
N ILE A 99 -6.20 -10.17 11.70
CA ILE A 99 -7.32 -9.44 11.12
C ILE A 99 -6.78 -8.53 10.00
N VAL A 100 -7.16 -8.86 8.76
CA VAL A 100 -6.61 -8.22 7.56
C VAL A 100 -7.15 -6.79 7.41
N TRP A 101 -6.37 -5.92 6.79
CA TRP A 101 -6.72 -4.51 6.51
C TRP A 101 -8.07 -4.34 5.78
N GLN A 102 -8.47 -5.30 4.95
CA GLN A 102 -9.75 -5.32 4.22
C GLN A 102 -10.97 -5.65 5.10
N CYS A 103 -10.74 -6.18 6.31
CA CYS A 103 -11.79 -6.68 7.17
C CYS A 103 -12.65 -5.55 7.74
N ARG A 104 -13.99 -5.68 7.62
CA ARG A 104 -14.95 -4.65 8.06
C ARG A 104 -15.61 -4.94 9.40
N ARG A 105 -15.19 -6.00 10.14
CA ARG A 105 -15.81 -6.41 11.42
C ARG A 105 -15.81 -5.33 12.49
N THR A 106 -14.88 -4.37 12.40
CA THR A 106 -14.75 -3.31 13.40
C THR A 106 -15.51 -2.02 13.04
N ALA A 107 -16.39 -2.07 12.02
CA ALA A 107 -17.26 -0.94 11.68
C ALA A 107 -18.04 -0.38 12.89
N PRO A 108 -18.59 -1.19 13.85
CA PRO A 108 -19.26 -0.66 15.03
C PRO A 108 -18.36 0.19 15.93
N TYR A 109 -17.05 -0.10 16.00
CA TYR A 109 -16.08 0.73 16.74
C TYR A 109 -15.90 2.08 16.06
N VAL A 110 -15.82 2.09 14.73
CA VAL A 110 -15.74 3.33 13.95
C VAL A 110 -16.98 4.19 14.15
N GLU A 111 -18.17 3.61 14.06
CA GLU A 111 -19.44 4.31 14.28
C GLU A 111 -19.53 4.93 15.69
N ARG A 112 -19.01 4.20 16.70
CA ARG A 112 -18.90 4.72 18.07
C ARG A 112 -17.99 5.95 18.11
N LEU A 113 -16.76 5.88 17.56
CA LEU A 113 -15.82 7.00 17.54
C LEU A 113 -16.38 8.22 16.83
N VAL A 114 -17.09 8.03 15.71
CA VAL A 114 -17.75 9.12 14.97
C VAL A 114 -18.88 9.75 15.80
N ARG A 115 -19.75 8.93 16.40
CA ARG A 115 -20.87 9.38 17.24
C ARG A 115 -20.40 10.13 18.49
N GLU A 116 -19.29 9.73 19.06
CA GLU A 116 -18.66 10.38 20.23
C GLU A 116 -17.87 11.65 19.86
N GLY A 117 -17.79 12.00 18.55
CA GLY A 117 -17.18 13.24 18.08
C GLY A 117 -15.66 13.20 17.94
N HIS A 118 -15.03 12.01 17.91
CA HIS A 118 -13.58 11.87 17.89
C HIS A 118 -12.93 12.05 16.50
N SER A 119 -13.73 12.18 15.43
CA SER A 119 -13.23 12.20 14.04
C SER A 119 -12.19 13.30 13.79
N GLU A 120 -12.42 14.50 14.30
CA GLU A 120 -11.50 15.63 14.09
C GLU A 120 -10.18 15.44 14.86
N THR A 121 -10.25 14.95 16.10
CA THR A 121 -9.07 14.67 16.93
C THR A 121 -8.20 13.57 16.28
N ILE A 122 -8.83 12.48 15.83
CA ILE A 122 -8.13 11.41 15.12
C ILE A 122 -7.45 11.98 13.87
N ARG A 123 -8.18 12.72 13.04
CA ARG A 123 -7.63 13.30 11.81
C ARG A 123 -6.44 14.22 12.08
N LYS A 124 -6.56 15.14 13.02
CA LYS A 124 -5.50 16.09 13.36
C LYS A 124 -4.25 15.41 13.88
N LYS A 125 -4.41 14.40 14.76
CA LYS A 125 -3.27 13.72 15.38
C LYS A 125 -2.61 12.70 14.46
N THR A 126 -3.40 11.96 13.68
CA THR A 126 -2.92 10.80 12.92
C THR A 126 -2.84 11.02 11.41
N GLY A 127 -3.47 12.07 10.87
CA GLY A 127 -3.66 12.27 9.44
C GLY A 127 -4.67 11.30 8.79
N LEU A 128 -5.29 10.42 9.58
CA LEU A 128 -6.21 9.38 9.12
C LEU A 128 -7.66 9.78 9.43
N VAL A 129 -8.60 9.10 8.79
CA VAL A 129 -10.03 9.17 9.12
C VAL A 129 -10.40 7.96 9.98
N PRO A 130 -11.45 8.03 10.83
CA PRO A 130 -11.98 6.83 11.48
C PRO A 130 -12.48 5.83 10.43
N ASP A 131 -11.80 4.71 10.30
CA ASP A 131 -12.20 3.61 9.40
C ASP A 131 -11.71 2.26 9.94
N ALA A 132 -12.46 1.19 9.68
CA ALA A 132 -12.11 -0.18 10.02
C ALA A 132 -10.84 -0.68 9.30
N TYR A 133 -10.36 0.06 8.32
CA TYR A 133 -9.11 -0.15 7.60
C TYR A 133 -7.90 -0.19 8.55
N PHE A 134 -7.84 0.73 9.51
CA PHE A 134 -6.68 0.94 10.38
C PHE A 134 -6.63 -0.02 11.58
N SER A 135 -5.42 -0.23 12.14
CA SER A 135 -5.17 -1.32 13.10
C SER A 135 -5.85 -1.12 14.46
N GLY A 136 -5.99 0.12 14.94
CA GLY A 136 -6.43 0.40 16.30
C GLY A 136 -7.78 -0.21 16.67
N THR A 137 -8.77 -0.12 15.77
CA THR A 137 -10.10 -0.73 16.00
C THR A 137 -10.06 -2.25 16.02
N LYS A 138 -9.15 -2.87 15.23
CA LYS A 138 -8.96 -4.32 15.21
C LYS A 138 -8.32 -4.83 16.51
N LEU A 139 -7.34 -4.07 17.04
CA LEU A 139 -6.74 -4.38 18.33
C LEU A 139 -7.76 -4.25 19.46
N ALA A 140 -8.54 -3.15 19.50
CA ALA A 140 -9.62 -2.98 20.49
C ALA A 140 -10.62 -4.15 20.42
N TYR A 141 -11.05 -4.53 19.22
CA TYR A 141 -11.93 -5.68 19.01
C TYR A 141 -11.37 -6.98 19.58
N LEU A 142 -10.09 -7.29 19.38
CA LEU A 142 -9.45 -8.49 19.92
C LEU A 142 -9.41 -8.46 21.44
N LEU A 143 -9.05 -7.31 22.05
CA LEU A 143 -8.99 -7.16 23.50
C LEU A 143 -10.35 -7.32 24.16
N ASP A 144 -11.40 -6.72 23.56
CA ASP A 144 -12.76 -6.80 24.08
C ASP A 144 -13.36 -8.20 23.92
N THR A 145 -13.27 -8.76 22.68
CA THR A 145 -13.96 -10.01 22.33
C THR A 145 -13.36 -11.23 23.03
N LEU A 146 -12.05 -11.20 23.27
CA LEU A 146 -11.33 -12.31 23.91
C LEU A 146 -11.08 -12.06 25.42
N ASP A 147 -11.61 -10.98 25.99
CA ASP A 147 -11.44 -10.59 27.40
C ASP A 147 -9.94 -10.54 27.82
N LEU A 148 -9.14 -9.79 27.04
CA LEU A 148 -7.69 -9.78 27.20
C LEU A 148 -7.14 -8.50 27.85
N HIS A 149 -7.96 -7.56 28.27
CA HIS A 149 -7.50 -6.26 28.80
C HIS A 149 -6.56 -6.38 30.00
N GLU A 150 -6.87 -7.23 30.98
CA GLU A 150 -6.01 -7.43 32.14
C GLU A 150 -4.65 -8.03 31.77
N ARG A 151 -4.61 -9.02 30.88
CA ARG A 151 -3.37 -9.59 30.36
C ARG A 151 -2.54 -8.56 29.60
N ALA A 152 -3.22 -7.74 28.79
CA ALA A 152 -2.62 -6.66 28.05
C ALA A 152 -2.00 -5.59 28.99
N GLN A 153 -2.70 -5.21 30.06
CA GLN A 153 -2.19 -4.26 31.07
C GLN A 153 -0.96 -4.79 31.80
N ARG A 154 -0.90 -6.10 32.07
CA ARG A 154 0.26 -6.74 32.69
C ARG A 154 1.45 -6.94 31.72
N GLY A 155 1.29 -6.57 30.42
CA GLY A 155 2.35 -6.70 29.41
C GLY A 155 2.64 -8.14 29.01
N GLU A 156 1.67 -9.05 29.14
CA GLU A 156 1.76 -10.46 28.74
C GLU A 156 1.53 -10.68 27.24
N LEU A 157 1.00 -9.65 26.56
CA LEU A 157 0.66 -9.68 25.14
C LEU A 157 1.49 -8.67 24.36
N CYS A 158 1.74 -8.99 23.11
CA CYS A 158 2.37 -8.11 22.12
C CYS A 158 1.40 -7.88 20.96
N PHE A 159 1.15 -6.62 20.64
CA PHE A 159 0.48 -6.20 19.42
C PHE A 159 1.52 -5.87 18.34
N GLY A 160 1.18 -6.11 17.10
CA GLY A 160 1.92 -5.64 15.94
C GLY A 160 1.14 -5.70 14.65
N THR A 161 1.64 -4.96 13.67
CA THR A 161 1.39 -5.20 12.27
C THR A 161 2.33 -6.30 11.78
N VAL A 162 2.25 -6.68 10.52
CA VAL A 162 3.00 -7.82 9.99
C VAL A 162 4.51 -7.65 10.11
N ASP A 163 5.03 -6.42 9.96
CA ASP A 163 6.45 -6.10 10.19
C ASP A 163 6.93 -6.49 11.59
N THR A 164 6.17 -6.08 12.61
CA THR A 164 6.47 -6.39 14.02
C THR A 164 6.43 -7.89 14.27
N PHE A 165 5.43 -8.58 13.72
CA PHE A 165 5.30 -10.04 13.85
C PHE A 165 6.47 -10.77 13.21
N LEU A 166 6.87 -10.37 11.99
CA LEU A 166 8.03 -10.93 11.30
C LEU A 166 9.33 -10.63 12.05
N ALA A 167 9.53 -9.39 12.52
CA ALA A 167 10.69 -9.01 13.31
C ALA A 167 10.80 -9.88 14.57
N TRP A 168 9.69 -10.05 15.30
CA TRP A 168 9.63 -10.91 16.50
C TRP A 168 10.05 -12.37 16.23
N HIS A 169 9.60 -12.93 15.12
CA HIS A 169 9.84 -14.35 14.82
C HIS A 169 11.15 -14.62 14.08
N LEU A 170 11.61 -13.67 13.26
CA LEU A 170 12.79 -13.87 12.40
C LEU A 170 14.09 -13.37 13.03
N VAL A 171 14.03 -12.40 13.95
CA VAL A 171 15.23 -11.73 14.50
C VAL A 171 15.60 -12.34 15.85
N GLU A 172 16.91 -12.47 16.10
CA GLU A 172 17.47 -12.89 17.39
C GLU A 172 17.01 -11.94 18.50
N GLY A 173 16.71 -12.47 19.68
CA GLY A 173 16.26 -11.68 20.82
C GLY A 173 14.80 -11.24 20.78
N ARG A 174 14.06 -11.57 19.73
CA ARG A 174 12.61 -11.27 19.61
C ARG A 174 12.29 -9.78 19.83
N PRO A 175 12.84 -8.84 19.04
CA PRO A 175 12.58 -7.42 19.24
C PRO A 175 11.10 -7.10 18.98
N HIS A 176 10.45 -6.44 19.95
CA HIS A 176 9.08 -5.95 19.80
C HIS A 176 9.13 -4.52 19.26
N VAL A 177 9.31 -4.39 17.95
CA VAL A 177 9.51 -3.13 17.24
C VAL A 177 8.62 -3.03 16.00
N THR A 178 8.23 -1.83 15.65
CA THR A 178 7.58 -1.46 14.38
C THR A 178 8.25 -0.21 13.83
N ASP A 179 8.22 0.00 12.50
CA ASP A 179 8.72 1.26 11.96
C ASP A 179 7.67 2.37 11.99
N ALA A 180 8.14 3.62 11.80
CA ALA A 180 7.28 4.79 11.84
C ALA A 180 6.18 4.76 10.77
N THR A 181 6.40 4.13 9.61
CA THR A 181 5.40 4.05 8.53
C THR A 181 4.25 3.12 8.91
N ASN A 182 4.54 1.96 9.49
CA ASN A 182 3.51 1.03 9.99
C ASN A 182 2.80 1.60 11.23
N ALA A 183 3.53 2.19 12.19
CA ALA A 183 2.94 2.87 13.35
C ALA A 183 1.94 3.95 12.91
N GLY A 184 2.28 4.74 11.89
CA GLY A 184 1.43 5.78 11.31
C GLY A 184 0.11 5.27 10.70
N ARG A 185 -0.07 3.95 10.55
CA ARG A 185 -1.29 3.33 9.99
C ARG A 185 -2.20 2.70 11.04
N THR A 186 -1.94 2.96 12.30
CA THR A 186 -2.66 2.30 13.39
C THR A 186 -3.86 3.07 13.95
N MET A 187 -4.00 4.38 13.68
CA MET A 187 -4.84 5.36 14.39
C MET A 187 -4.45 5.56 15.88
N LEU A 188 -3.29 5.07 16.30
CA LEU A 188 -2.81 5.18 17.68
C LEU A 188 -1.54 6.04 17.79
N PHE A 189 -0.94 6.35 16.63
CA PHE A 189 0.33 7.06 16.52
C PHE A 189 0.10 8.52 16.12
N ASN A 190 0.66 9.44 16.89
CA ASN A 190 0.58 10.87 16.61
C ASN A 190 1.70 11.30 15.67
N LEU A 191 1.35 11.77 14.47
CA LEU A 191 2.31 12.20 13.45
C LEU A 191 3.18 13.38 13.87
N HIS A 192 2.68 14.26 14.76
CA HIS A 192 3.39 15.47 15.18
C HIS A 192 4.42 15.18 16.27
N THR A 193 4.07 14.33 17.24
CA THR A 193 4.96 13.93 18.34
C THR A 193 5.80 12.70 17.98
N GLN A 194 5.45 11.98 16.92
CA GLN A 194 6.08 10.73 16.46
C GLN A 194 6.11 9.65 17.56
N ALA A 195 5.04 9.56 18.33
CA ALA A 195 4.88 8.62 19.42
C ALA A 195 3.45 8.09 19.50
N TRP A 196 3.27 6.99 20.23
CA TRP A 196 1.95 6.51 20.64
C TRP A 196 1.25 7.59 21.47
N ASP A 197 -0.02 7.88 21.21
CA ASP A 197 -0.79 8.97 21.81
C ASP A 197 -1.77 8.44 22.83
N ASP A 198 -1.64 8.88 24.10
CA ASP A 198 -2.47 8.38 25.21
C ASP A 198 -3.96 8.71 25.05
N GLU A 199 -4.31 9.84 24.42
CA GLU A 199 -5.71 10.18 24.15
C GLU A 199 -6.30 9.21 23.11
N LEU A 200 -5.57 8.90 22.04
CA LEU A 200 -6.01 7.91 21.03
C LEU A 200 -6.13 6.51 21.64
N LEU A 201 -5.19 6.12 22.50
CA LEU A 201 -5.25 4.85 23.22
C LEU A 201 -6.46 4.79 24.13
N GLY A 202 -6.75 5.88 24.84
CA GLY A 202 -7.92 6.00 25.74
C GLY A 202 -9.26 5.86 24.98
N MET A 203 -9.40 6.45 23.80
CA MET A 203 -10.60 6.34 22.96
C MET A 203 -10.96 4.88 22.61
N LEU A 204 -9.96 4.03 22.47
CA LEU A 204 -10.10 2.61 22.11
C LEU A 204 -9.83 1.66 23.28
N ASN A 205 -9.60 2.19 24.48
CA ASN A 205 -9.27 1.41 25.70
C ASN A 205 -8.09 0.43 25.50
N ILE A 206 -7.04 0.89 24.81
CA ILE A 206 -5.86 0.06 24.50
C ILE A 206 -4.76 0.33 25.53
N PRO A 207 -4.30 -0.69 26.29
CA PRO A 207 -3.17 -0.54 27.19
C PRO A 207 -1.85 -0.30 26.43
N ARG A 208 -1.08 0.72 26.83
CA ARG A 208 0.22 1.03 26.23
C ARG A 208 1.20 -0.13 26.26
N ALA A 209 1.09 -1.02 27.25
CA ALA A 209 2.00 -2.14 27.47
C ALA A 209 2.04 -3.18 26.33
N VAL A 210 1.01 -3.23 25.46
CA VAL A 210 0.97 -4.14 24.31
C VAL A 210 1.68 -3.59 23.06
N LEU A 211 2.04 -2.29 23.06
CA LEU A 211 2.52 -1.62 21.87
C LEU A 211 4.03 -1.83 21.67
N PRO A 212 4.49 -1.98 20.40
CA PRO A 212 5.90 -2.10 20.09
C PRO A 212 6.64 -0.75 20.24
N GLN A 213 7.96 -0.80 20.37
CA GLN A 213 8.79 0.38 20.22
C GLN A 213 8.81 0.83 18.75
N VAL A 214 8.65 2.13 18.51
CA VAL A 214 8.71 2.70 17.15
C VAL A 214 10.16 3.03 16.80
N VAL A 215 10.67 2.44 15.71
CA VAL A 215 12.03 2.62 15.20
C VAL A 215 12.03 3.37 13.87
N ASP A 216 13.20 3.76 13.39
CA ASP A 216 13.36 4.35 12.06
C ASP A 216 13.21 3.31 10.96
N SER A 217 12.80 3.74 9.77
CA SER A 217 12.55 2.83 8.63
C SER A 217 13.82 2.18 8.09
N ALA A 218 14.99 2.84 8.26
CA ALA A 218 16.31 2.31 7.93
C ALA A 218 17.17 2.22 9.20
N GLN A 219 16.98 1.13 9.95
CA GLN A 219 17.70 0.89 11.21
C GLN A 219 17.94 -0.60 11.40
N VAL A 220 19.14 -0.99 11.86
CA VAL A 220 19.39 -2.37 12.26
C VAL A 220 18.59 -2.68 13.54
N ILE A 221 17.66 -3.63 13.43
CA ILE A 221 16.81 -4.06 14.55
C ILE A 221 17.32 -5.35 15.23
N GLY A 222 18.35 -5.95 14.68
CA GLY A 222 19.00 -7.19 15.12
C GLY A 222 19.46 -8.03 13.94
N ASN A 223 19.80 -9.28 14.20
CA ASN A 223 20.22 -10.24 13.18
C ASN A 223 19.14 -11.28 12.92
N LEU A 224 19.02 -11.69 11.65
CA LEU A 224 18.25 -12.88 11.29
C LEU A 224 18.76 -14.09 12.09
N ARG A 225 17.85 -14.90 12.61
CA ARG A 225 18.17 -16.13 13.31
C ARG A 225 19.01 -17.06 12.42
N PRO A 226 20.16 -17.54 12.92
CA PRO A 226 21.08 -18.36 12.11
C PRO A 226 20.45 -19.63 11.54
N GLU A 227 19.42 -20.18 12.18
CA GLU A 227 18.74 -21.41 11.76
C GLU A 227 18.02 -21.24 10.41
N ILE A 228 17.79 -20.00 9.98
CA ILE A 228 17.07 -19.71 8.73
C ILE A 228 17.99 -19.84 7.52
N LEU A 229 19.18 -19.18 7.55
CA LEU A 229 20.13 -19.17 6.43
C LEU A 229 21.55 -19.64 6.82
N GLY A 230 21.74 -20.23 8.01
CA GLY A 230 23.01 -20.79 8.46
C GLY A 230 23.95 -19.78 9.12
N ARG A 231 23.57 -18.48 9.19
CA ARG A 231 24.37 -17.43 9.84
C ARG A 231 23.51 -16.21 10.22
N PRO A 232 23.96 -15.40 11.19
CA PRO A 232 23.34 -14.11 11.47
C PRO A 232 23.53 -13.14 10.29
N ILE A 233 22.47 -12.44 9.90
CA ILE A 233 22.46 -11.39 8.85
C ILE A 233 21.69 -10.20 9.40
N PRO A 234 22.18 -8.95 9.30
CA PRO A 234 21.47 -7.79 9.80
C PRO A 234 20.09 -7.65 9.13
N VAL A 235 19.05 -7.50 9.95
CA VAL A 235 17.74 -7.01 9.51
C VAL A 235 17.76 -5.50 9.77
N ALA A 236 17.82 -4.70 8.70
CA ALA A 236 18.23 -3.32 8.76
C ALA A 236 17.20 -2.33 8.21
N ALA A 237 16.01 -2.80 7.87
CA ALA A 237 14.89 -1.94 7.48
C ALA A 237 13.54 -2.60 7.70
N MET A 238 12.55 -1.76 7.99
CA MET A 238 11.12 -2.09 7.93
C MET A 238 10.36 -0.91 7.32
N ALA A 239 9.38 -1.19 6.45
CA ALA A 239 8.49 -0.17 5.92
C ALA A 239 7.20 -0.81 5.39
N GLY A 240 6.07 -0.12 5.54
CA GLY A 240 4.83 -0.53 4.87
C GLY A 240 4.98 -0.53 3.35
N ASP A 241 4.29 -1.43 2.66
CA ASP A 241 4.44 -1.70 1.22
C ASP A 241 4.38 -0.46 0.33
N GLN A 242 3.42 0.43 0.56
CA GLN A 242 3.24 1.64 -0.25
C GLN A 242 4.33 2.68 0.03
N HIS A 243 4.85 2.72 1.25
CA HIS A 243 5.94 3.59 1.67
C HIS A 243 7.28 3.08 1.12
N ALA A 244 7.51 1.77 1.19
CA ALA A 244 8.65 1.14 0.55
C ALA A 244 8.65 1.37 -0.97
N SER A 245 7.48 1.27 -1.64
CA SER A 245 7.35 1.61 -3.06
C SER A 245 7.68 3.09 -3.35
N LEU A 246 7.21 4.03 -2.52
CA LEU A 246 7.55 5.45 -2.67
C LEU A 246 9.07 5.67 -2.58
N PHE A 247 9.73 4.98 -1.64
CA PHE A 247 11.18 5.00 -1.47
C PHE A 247 11.90 4.33 -2.64
N GLY A 248 11.42 3.15 -3.07
CA GLY A 248 11.97 2.37 -4.18
C GLY A 248 11.79 3.03 -5.56
N GLN A 249 10.96 4.05 -5.65
CA GLN A 249 10.82 4.92 -6.83
C GLN A 249 11.57 6.25 -6.68
N ALA A 250 12.43 6.36 -5.66
CA ALA A 250 13.24 7.55 -5.36
C ALA A 250 12.43 8.86 -5.31
N CYS A 251 11.19 8.81 -4.80
CA CYS A 251 10.33 9.98 -4.65
C CYS A 251 10.77 10.81 -3.42
N PHE A 252 12.03 11.29 -3.39
CA PHE A 252 12.66 11.87 -2.22
C PHE A 252 12.41 13.36 -2.04
N GLU A 253 12.04 14.07 -3.12
CA GLU A 253 11.77 15.50 -3.05
C GLU A 253 10.27 15.78 -2.86
N PRO A 254 9.93 16.85 -2.10
CA PRO A 254 8.55 17.26 -1.95
C PRO A 254 7.86 17.51 -3.30
N GLY A 255 6.73 16.86 -3.52
CA GLY A 255 5.96 16.90 -4.75
C GLY A 255 6.23 15.76 -5.72
N MET A 256 7.23 14.93 -5.49
CA MET A 256 7.35 13.69 -6.24
C MET A 256 6.23 12.73 -5.86
N VAL A 257 5.67 12.06 -6.86
CA VAL A 257 4.49 11.22 -6.70
C VAL A 257 4.69 9.87 -7.39
N LYS A 258 4.21 8.82 -6.76
CA LYS A 258 4.11 7.49 -7.36
C LYS A 258 2.68 6.97 -7.35
N ASN A 259 2.33 6.11 -8.29
CA ASN A 259 1.10 5.34 -8.30
C ASN A 259 1.37 3.86 -8.57
N THR A 260 1.00 2.99 -7.64
CA THR A 260 1.11 1.53 -7.80
C THR A 260 -0.19 0.99 -8.37
N TYR A 261 -0.13 0.38 -9.55
CA TYR A 261 -1.26 -0.24 -10.25
C TYR A 261 -1.32 -1.74 -9.93
N GLY A 262 -1.87 -2.06 -8.77
CA GLY A 262 -2.16 -3.43 -8.31
C GLY A 262 -3.64 -3.80 -8.51
N THR A 263 -4.21 -4.58 -7.60
CA THR A 263 -5.66 -4.86 -7.54
C THR A 263 -6.46 -3.56 -7.46
N GLY A 264 -6.05 -2.65 -6.57
CA GLY A 264 -6.40 -1.24 -6.56
C GLY A 264 -5.23 -0.38 -7.04
N CYS A 265 -5.40 0.96 -7.03
CA CYS A 265 -4.29 1.88 -7.24
C CYS A 265 -4.02 2.65 -5.94
N PHE A 266 -2.74 2.76 -5.58
CA PHE A 266 -2.31 3.47 -4.38
C PHE A 266 -1.32 4.57 -4.77
N MET A 267 -1.78 5.79 -4.64
CA MET A 267 -1.00 6.98 -4.98
C MET A 267 -0.47 7.63 -3.72
N LEU A 268 0.84 7.86 -3.67
CA LEU A 268 1.50 8.61 -2.61
C LEU A 268 2.31 9.77 -3.21
N MET A 269 2.19 10.94 -2.57
CA MET A 269 2.97 12.12 -2.91
C MET A 269 3.77 12.56 -1.69
N ASN A 270 5.09 12.64 -1.82
CA ASN A 270 5.98 13.18 -0.80
C ASN A 270 5.62 14.66 -0.53
N THR A 271 5.39 15.01 0.73
CA THR A 271 5.09 16.38 1.16
C THR A 271 6.23 17.07 1.91
N GLY A 272 7.34 16.33 2.17
CA GLY A 272 8.49 16.84 2.91
C GLY A 272 8.38 16.60 4.42
N GLU A 273 9.04 17.43 5.19
CA GLU A 273 9.22 17.26 6.64
C GLU A 273 8.04 17.78 7.48
N VAL A 274 7.02 18.36 6.83
CA VAL A 274 5.81 18.88 7.50
C VAL A 274 4.60 18.15 6.99
N PRO A 275 3.76 17.59 7.87
CA PRO A 275 2.53 16.92 7.44
C PRO A 275 1.55 17.94 6.84
N VAL A 276 0.96 17.60 5.69
CA VAL A 276 -0.07 18.39 5.02
C VAL A 276 -1.43 17.82 5.36
N GLU A 277 -2.29 18.60 5.99
CA GLU A 277 -3.68 18.21 6.23
C GLU A 277 -4.50 18.36 4.95
N SER A 278 -4.99 17.24 4.41
CA SER A 278 -5.77 17.25 3.17
C SER A 278 -7.15 17.90 3.38
N GLN A 279 -7.52 18.77 2.44
CA GLN A 279 -8.88 19.32 2.34
C GLN A 279 -9.70 18.62 1.24
N ASN A 280 -9.08 17.68 0.51
CA ASN A 280 -9.67 16.99 -0.63
C ASN A 280 -9.87 15.49 -0.38
N GLY A 281 -10.06 15.06 0.87
CA GLY A 281 -10.39 13.69 1.22
C GLY A 281 -9.24 12.70 1.13
N LEU A 282 -7.98 13.17 1.11
CA LEU A 282 -6.80 12.30 1.15
C LEU A 282 -6.37 12.03 2.60
N LEU A 283 -5.52 11.03 2.76
CA LEU A 283 -4.87 10.72 4.02
C LEU A 283 -3.50 11.39 4.08
N THR A 284 -3.09 11.80 5.29
CA THR A 284 -1.70 12.17 5.59
C THR A 284 -1.04 11.02 6.31
N THR A 285 0.15 10.64 5.89
CA THR A 285 0.85 9.49 6.47
C THR A 285 2.35 9.76 6.58
N MET A 286 3.04 8.99 7.43
CA MET A 286 4.51 8.97 7.50
C MET A 286 5.06 8.30 6.23
N ALA A 287 5.85 8.98 5.42
CA ALA A 287 6.50 8.37 4.25
C ALA A 287 7.66 7.45 4.67
N TRP A 288 8.52 7.94 5.54
CA TRP A 288 9.62 7.23 6.24
C TRP A 288 10.14 8.09 7.38
N ARG A 289 10.94 7.49 8.25
CA ARG A 289 11.75 8.20 9.23
C ARG A 289 13.20 7.69 9.13
N LEU A 290 14.15 8.60 8.90
CA LEU A 290 15.57 8.31 8.77
C LEU A 290 16.36 9.21 9.74
N ASP A 291 17.24 8.65 10.56
CA ASP A 291 18.03 9.36 11.56
C ASP A 291 17.16 10.29 12.45
N GLY A 292 15.97 9.79 12.84
CA GLY A 292 15.00 10.53 13.64
C GLY A 292 14.23 11.63 12.88
N LYS A 293 14.52 11.86 11.59
CA LYS A 293 13.88 12.89 10.77
C LYS A 293 12.71 12.28 9.98
N PRO A 294 11.48 12.78 10.20
CA PRO A 294 10.31 12.31 9.46
C PRO A 294 10.25 12.91 8.07
N THR A 295 9.69 12.14 7.15
CA THR A 295 9.16 12.62 5.87
C THR A 295 7.72 12.17 5.78
N PHE A 296 6.83 13.04 5.30
CA PHE A 296 5.39 12.79 5.20
C PHE A 296 4.95 12.64 3.76
N ALA A 297 3.77 12.04 3.58
CA ALA A 297 3.13 11.91 2.28
C ALA A 297 1.62 12.12 2.38
N LEU A 298 1.02 12.62 1.30
CA LEU A 298 -0.41 12.45 1.04
C LEU A 298 -0.63 11.09 0.39
N GLU A 299 -1.69 10.40 0.80
CA GLU A 299 -2.09 9.11 0.25
C GLU A 299 -3.55 9.11 -0.20
N GLY A 300 -3.78 8.56 -1.39
CA GLY A 300 -5.12 8.27 -1.90
C GLY A 300 -5.19 6.88 -2.50
N SER A 301 -6.34 6.22 -2.37
CA SER A 301 -6.57 4.86 -2.84
C SER A 301 -7.75 4.79 -3.80
N VAL A 302 -7.53 4.13 -4.93
CA VAL A 302 -8.57 3.68 -5.87
C VAL A 302 -8.80 2.19 -5.62
N PHE A 303 -10.02 1.79 -5.28
CA PHE A 303 -10.29 0.39 -4.91
C PHE A 303 -10.24 -0.56 -6.10
N MET A 304 -10.61 -0.09 -7.29
CA MET A 304 -10.73 -0.87 -8.50
C MET A 304 -9.72 -0.45 -9.58
N GLY A 305 -8.49 -0.95 -9.46
CA GLY A 305 -7.44 -0.84 -10.46
C GLY A 305 -7.40 -2.07 -11.38
N GLY A 306 -6.41 -2.92 -11.26
CA GLY A 306 -6.28 -4.19 -11.98
C GLY A 306 -7.45 -5.16 -11.75
N ALA A 307 -8.18 -5.02 -10.63
CA ALA A 307 -9.42 -5.75 -10.40
C ALA A 307 -10.48 -5.49 -11.49
N THR A 308 -10.49 -4.30 -12.11
CA THR A 308 -11.36 -3.99 -13.26
C THR A 308 -11.01 -4.85 -14.47
N VAL A 309 -9.72 -5.08 -14.71
CA VAL A 309 -9.24 -5.95 -15.80
C VAL A 309 -9.55 -7.42 -15.50
N GLN A 310 -9.40 -7.86 -14.24
CA GLN A 310 -9.80 -9.19 -13.80
C GLN A 310 -11.30 -9.41 -14.02
N TRP A 311 -12.14 -8.45 -13.65
CA TRP A 311 -13.58 -8.50 -13.87
C TRP A 311 -13.94 -8.63 -15.36
N LEU A 312 -13.27 -7.89 -16.26
CA LEU A 312 -13.44 -8.06 -17.71
C LEU A 312 -13.10 -9.49 -18.17
N ARG A 313 -12.10 -10.12 -17.56
CA ARG A 313 -11.65 -11.48 -17.89
C ARG A 313 -12.55 -12.55 -17.27
N ASP A 314 -12.79 -12.46 -15.97
CA ASP A 314 -13.34 -13.57 -15.18
C ASP A 314 -14.87 -13.59 -15.15
N GLU A 315 -15.51 -12.42 -15.10
CA GLU A 315 -16.96 -12.32 -15.04
C GLU A 315 -17.57 -11.98 -16.40
N MET A 316 -17.07 -10.93 -17.06
CA MET A 316 -17.62 -10.48 -18.33
C MET A 316 -17.17 -11.31 -19.53
N LYS A 317 -16.07 -12.07 -19.40
CA LYS A 317 -15.49 -12.89 -20.47
C LYS A 317 -15.16 -12.08 -21.75
N LEU A 318 -14.90 -10.78 -21.59
CA LEU A 318 -14.59 -9.89 -22.70
C LEU A 318 -13.12 -9.96 -23.15
N ILE A 319 -12.23 -10.50 -22.32
CA ILE A 319 -10.83 -10.75 -22.61
C ILE A 319 -10.43 -12.13 -22.07
N LYS A 320 -9.40 -12.74 -22.64
CA LYS A 320 -8.86 -14.04 -22.19
C LYS A 320 -7.70 -13.86 -21.20
N THR A 321 -6.88 -12.84 -21.43
CA THR A 321 -5.74 -12.49 -20.57
C THR A 321 -5.71 -10.98 -20.34
N ALA A 322 -5.06 -10.53 -19.28
CA ALA A 322 -4.89 -9.10 -19.02
C ALA A 322 -4.15 -8.39 -20.17
N ALA A 323 -3.16 -9.03 -20.76
CA ALA A 323 -2.38 -8.47 -21.88
C ALA A 323 -3.24 -8.24 -23.15
N GLU A 324 -4.26 -9.07 -23.40
CA GLU A 324 -5.18 -8.90 -24.54
C GLU A 324 -5.94 -7.58 -24.48
N SER A 325 -6.14 -7.01 -23.30
CA SER A 325 -6.89 -5.76 -23.10
C SER A 325 -6.25 -4.57 -23.84
N GLU A 326 -4.93 -4.53 -23.91
CA GLU A 326 -4.17 -3.47 -24.61
C GLU A 326 -4.49 -3.47 -26.11
N GLN A 327 -4.31 -4.61 -26.77
CA GLN A 327 -4.57 -4.73 -28.21
C GLN A 327 -6.03 -4.45 -28.57
N ILE A 328 -6.97 -4.87 -27.72
CA ILE A 328 -8.40 -4.61 -27.94
C ILE A 328 -8.69 -3.11 -27.79
N ALA A 329 -8.15 -2.46 -26.77
CA ALA A 329 -8.34 -1.02 -26.57
C ALA A 329 -7.78 -0.19 -27.73
N GLU A 330 -6.64 -0.60 -28.29
CA GLU A 330 -5.99 0.04 -29.45
C GLU A 330 -6.73 -0.19 -30.76
N SER A 331 -7.59 -1.22 -30.83
CA SER A 331 -8.33 -1.56 -32.07
C SER A 331 -9.46 -0.58 -32.41
N VAL A 332 -9.77 0.35 -31.53
CA VAL A 332 -10.78 1.41 -31.71
C VAL A 332 -10.14 2.79 -31.44
N PRO A 333 -10.56 3.84 -32.15
CA PRO A 333 -9.96 5.16 -32.01
C PRO A 333 -10.28 5.82 -30.66
N ASP A 334 -11.45 5.53 -30.09
CA ASP A 334 -11.95 6.07 -28.81
C ASP A 334 -12.99 5.12 -28.20
N THR A 335 -13.64 5.53 -27.12
CA THR A 335 -14.68 4.75 -26.44
C THR A 335 -16.07 4.91 -27.07
N ALA A 336 -16.23 5.65 -28.17
CA ALA A 336 -17.51 6.07 -28.78
C ALA A 336 -18.46 6.72 -27.75
N GLY A 337 -17.91 7.50 -26.80
CA GLY A 337 -18.66 8.17 -25.75
C GLY A 337 -19.06 7.28 -24.56
N VAL A 338 -18.58 6.05 -24.49
CA VAL A 338 -18.82 5.15 -23.35
C VAL A 338 -17.87 5.48 -22.19
N PHE A 339 -18.44 5.59 -21.00
CA PHE A 339 -17.70 5.66 -19.74
C PHE A 339 -18.12 4.49 -18.84
N LEU A 340 -17.14 3.85 -18.21
CA LEU A 340 -17.32 2.82 -17.20
C LEU A 340 -16.82 3.36 -15.86
N VAL A 341 -17.66 3.33 -14.82
CA VAL A 341 -17.26 3.66 -13.45
C VAL A 341 -17.19 2.36 -12.66
N PRO A 342 -15.98 1.86 -12.30
CA PRO A 342 -15.84 0.54 -11.68
C PRO A 342 -16.03 0.59 -10.17
N ALA A 343 -17.13 1.17 -9.70
CA ALA A 343 -17.46 1.30 -8.28
C ALA A 343 -18.05 0.00 -7.69
N PHE A 344 -17.41 -1.17 -7.94
CA PHE A 344 -17.94 -2.47 -7.53
C PHE A 344 -18.07 -2.62 -6.02
N THR A 345 -17.22 -1.92 -5.27
CA THR A 345 -17.22 -1.88 -3.80
C THR A 345 -17.35 -0.44 -3.26
N GLY A 346 -17.99 0.43 -4.04
CA GLY A 346 -18.03 1.87 -3.79
C GLY A 346 -16.84 2.61 -4.40
N LEU A 347 -16.76 3.91 -4.18
CA LEU A 347 -15.68 4.80 -4.60
C LEU A 347 -14.81 5.19 -3.40
N GLY A 348 -13.50 5.09 -3.56
CA GLY A 348 -12.50 5.59 -2.61
C GLY A 348 -12.30 7.11 -2.71
N ALA A 349 -11.10 7.57 -2.33
CA ALA A 349 -10.73 8.98 -2.44
C ALA A 349 -10.80 9.46 -3.90
N PRO A 350 -11.18 10.72 -4.16
CA PRO A 350 -11.61 11.73 -3.20
C PRO A 350 -13.12 11.66 -2.84
N TYR A 351 -13.86 10.73 -3.43
CA TYR A 351 -15.34 10.68 -3.38
C TYR A 351 -15.90 10.11 -2.08
N TRP A 352 -15.27 9.07 -1.52
CA TRP A 352 -15.68 8.35 -0.29
C TRP A 352 -17.16 7.96 -0.27
N ASP A 353 -17.63 7.37 -1.37
CA ASP A 353 -19.02 6.93 -1.54
C ASP A 353 -19.13 5.40 -1.55
N MET A 354 -19.48 4.83 -0.39
CA MET A 354 -19.69 3.38 -0.24
C MET A 354 -20.98 2.87 -0.89
N TYR A 355 -21.89 3.77 -1.25
CA TYR A 355 -23.17 3.44 -1.88
C TYR A 355 -23.14 3.50 -3.40
N SER A 356 -22.06 3.98 -4.00
CA SER A 356 -21.82 3.89 -5.44
C SER A 356 -21.73 2.44 -5.90
N ARG A 357 -22.16 2.17 -7.13
CA ARG A 357 -22.00 0.85 -7.79
C ARG A 357 -21.49 1.00 -9.22
N GLY A 358 -20.91 -0.12 -9.74
CA GLY A 358 -20.41 -0.18 -11.10
C GLY A 358 -21.46 0.26 -12.11
N THR A 359 -21.09 1.21 -13.00
CA THR A 359 -22.02 1.84 -13.93
C THR A 359 -21.37 2.01 -15.30
N ILE A 360 -22.11 1.71 -16.35
CA ILE A 360 -21.70 1.97 -17.75
C ILE A 360 -22.70 2.94 -18.35
N VAL A 361 -22.23 4.04 -18.89
CA VAL A 361 -23.08 5.09 -19.54
C VAL A 361 -22.56 5.42 -20.94
N GLY A 362 -23.40 6.05 -21.77
CA GLY A 362 -23.03 6.52 -23.10
C GLY A 362 -23.11 5.47 -24.20
N MET A 363 -23.61 4.26 -23.92
CA MET A 363 -23.76 3.20 -24.93
C MET A 363 -24.76 3.58 -26.02
N THR A 364 -24.42 3.23 -27.24
CA THR A 364 -25.29 3.31 -28.43
C THR A 364 -25.37 1.94 -29.09
N ARG A 365 -26.19 1.81 -30.13
CA ARG A 365 -26.28 0.55 -30.90
C ARG A 365 -24.94 0.15 -31.55
N GLY A 366 -24.05 1.10 -31.80
CA GLY A 366 -22.69 0.87 -32.34
C GLY A 366 -21.63 0.48 -31.30
N THR A 367 -21.98 0.49 -30.02
CA THR A 367 -21.03 0.15 -28.96
C THR A 367 -20.73 -1.35 -28.99
N GLY A 368 -19.47 -1.70 -29.17
CA GLY A 368 -18.99 -3.08 -29.17
C GLY A 368 -18.02 -3.40 -28.04
N ARG A 369 -17.56 -4.66 -28.00
CA ARG A 369 -16.63 -5.20 -27.01
C ARG A 369 -15.40 -4.29 -26.79
N ALA A 370 -14.77 -3.83 -27.89
CA ALA A 370 -13.55 -3.03 -27.81
C ALA A 370 -13.75 -1.69 -27.09
N HIS A 371 -14.91 -1.03 -27.31
CA HIS A 371 -15.26 0.22 -26.62
C HIS A 371 -15.40 0.02 -25.12
N ILE A 372 -15.99 -1.09 -24.66
CA ILE A 372 -16.17 -1.40 -23.23
C ILE A 372 -14.80 -1.73 -22.59
N VAL A 373 -13.95 -2.53 -23.25
CA VAL A 373 -12.62 -2.86 -22.76
C VAL A 373 -11.76 -1.59 -22.64
N ARG A 374 -11.79 -0.73 -23.65
CA ARG A 374 -11.09 0.56 -23.62
C ARG A 374 -11.60 1.47 -22.51
N ALA A 375 -12.92 1.61 -22.38
CA ALA A 375 -13.53 2.44 -21.32
C ALA A 375 -13.15 1.93 -19.91
N ALA A 376 -12.96 0.63 -19.72
CA ALA A 376 -12.52 0.06 -18.46
C ALA A 376 -11.05 0.39 -18.14
N LEU A 377 -10.14 0.36 -19.13
CA LEU A 377 -8.75 0.80 -18.95
C LEU A 377 -8.66 2.31 -18.69
N GLU A 378 -9.41 3.12 -19.46
CA GLU A 378 -9.47 4.56 -19.27
C GLU A 378 -10.04 4.92 -17.88
N ALA A 379 -11.01 4.16 -17.36
CA ALA A 379 -11.61 4.37 -16.03
C ALA A 379 -10.57 4.27 -14.89
N ILE A 380 -9.60 3.37 -14.98
CA ILE A 380 -8.50 3.24 -14.02
C ILE A 380 -7.66 4.53 -14.02
N CYS A 381 -7.40 5.05 -15.21
CA CYS A 381 -6.62 6.28 -15.40
C CYS A 381 -7.37 7.53 -14.93
N TYR A 382 -8.67 7.61 -15.17
CA TYR A 382 -9.50 8.71 -14.69
C TYR A 382 -9.54 8.79 -13.17
N GLN A 383 -9.77 7.66 -12.48
CA GLN A 383 -9.75 7.62 -11.02
C GLN A 383 -8.40 8.06 -10.46
N SER A 384 -7.29 7.59 -11.07
CA SER A 384 -5.94 8.02 -10.71
C SER A 384 -5.73 9.52 -10.97
N CYS A 385 -6.33 10.08 -12.02
CA CYS A 385 -6.29 11.52 -12.31
C CYS A 385 -7.02 12.32 -11.23
N ASP A 386 -8.16 11.84 -10.73
CA ASP A 386 -8.89 12.51 -9.65
C ASP A 386 -8.06 12.57 -8.37
N LEU A 387 -7.38 11.47 -8.00
CA LEU A 387 -6.43 11.47 -6.86
C LEU A 387 -5.28 12.45 -7.07
N PHE A 388 -4.65 12.43 -8.24
CA PHE A 388 -3.54 13.31 -8.56
C PHE A 388 -3.95 14.78 -8.45
N ARG A 389 -5.12 15.14 -8.96
CA ARG A 389 -5.66 16.52 -8.88
C ARG A 389 -5.95 16.93 -7.44
N ALA A 390 -6.49 16.02 -6.62
CA ALA A 390 -6.69 16.27 -5.20
C ALA A 390 -5.36 16.54 -4.48
N MET A 391 -4.30 15.76 -4.77
CA MET A 391 -2.97 15.96 -4.21
C MET A 391 -2.34 17.30 -4.65
N VAL A 392 -2.51 17.65 -5.92
CA VAL A 392 -2.03 18.94 -6.47
C VAL A 392 -2.75 20.11 -5.81
N ALA A 393 -4.07 20.01 -5.59
CA ALA A 393 -4.86 21.03 -4.90
C ALA A 393 -4.40 21.22 -3.45
N ASP A 394 -4.19 20.14 -2.70
CA ASP A 394 -3.70 20.19 -1.31
C ASP A 394 -2.28 20.76 -1.19
N ARG A 395 -1.49 20.72 -2.27
CA ARG A 395 -0.16 21.36 -2.35
C ARG A 395 -0.15 22.76 -2.95
N GLY A 396 -1.26 23.47 -2.98
CA GLY A 396 -1.33 24.84 -3.52
C GLY A 396 -1.17 24.90 -5.05
N HIS A 397 -1.70 23.89 -5.75
CA HIS A 397 -1.73 23.80 -7.23
C HIS A 397 -0.37 23.66 -7.93
N HIS A 398 0.64 23.19 -7.21
CA HIS A 398 1.94 22.86 -7.82
C HIS A 398 1.95 21.42 -8.34
N ALA A 399 1.75 21.26 -9.65
CA ALA A 399 1.79 19.95 -10.28
C ALA A 399 3.21 19.33 -10.24
N PRO A 400 3.33 18.02 -9.97
CA PRO A 400 4.56 17.26 -10.12
C PRO A 400 5.12 17.35 -11.56
N ARG A 401 6.45 17.26 -11.69
CA ARG A 401 7.09 17.22 -13.01
C ARG A 401 6.73 15.97 -13.82
N HIS A 402 6.49 14.85 -13.13
CA HIS A 402 6.08 13.56 -13.67
C HIS A 402 5.44 12.72 -12.58
N MET A 403 4.76 11.66 -12.95
CA MET A 403 4.27 10.62 -12.03
C MET A 403 5.03 9.33 -12.28
N ASN A 404 5.63 8.78 -11.23
CA ASN A 404 6.24 7.45 -11.27
C ASN A 404 5.15 6.37 -11.13
N VAL A 405 5.32 5.24 -11.83
CA VAL A 405 4.34 4.15 -11.82
C VAL A 405 5.01 2.79 -11.65
N ASP A 406 4.31 1.88 -10.96
CA ASP A 406 4.70 0.48 -10.83
C ASP A 406 3.49 -0.43 -10.70
N GLY A 407 3.72 -1.69 -10.36
CA GLY A 407 2.68 -2.72 -10.24
C GLY A 407 2.34 -3.37 -11.58
N GLY A 408 1.70 -4.54 -11.51
CA GLY A 408 1.51 -5.40 -12.69
C GLY A 408 0.74 -4.76 -13.85
N ALA A 409 -0.26 -3.91 -13.56
CA ALA A 409 -1.04 -3.28 -14.61
C ALA A 409 -0.31 -2.10 -15.30
N SER A 410 0.79 -1.57 -14.73
CA SER A 410 1.64 -0.57 -15.40
C SER A 410 2.40 -1.12 -16.62
N ALA A 411 2.41 -2.44 -16.81
CA ALA A 411 2.95 -3.07 -18.01
C ALA A 411 2.12 -2.75 -19.27
N ASN A 412 0.83 -2.38 -19.14
CA ASN A 412 -0.05 -2.02 -20.25
C ASN A 412 0.34 -0.63 -20.81
N GLY A 413 0.92 -0.59 -22.00
CA GLY A 413 1.44 0.63 -22.64
C GLY A 413 0.33 1.59 -23.03
N PHE A 414 -0.82 1.09 -23.52
CA PHE A 414 -1.99 1.91 -23.81
C PHE A 414 -2.45 2.66 -22.54
N MET A 415 -2.60 1.95 -21.45
CA MET A 415 -3.06 2.53 -20.18
C MET A 415 -2.08 3.60 -19.68
N MET A 416 -0.76 3.36 -19.76
CA MET A 416 0.26 4.33 -19.32
C MET A 416 0.32 5.56 -20.23
N GLN A 417 0.14 5.40 -21.55
CA GLN A 417 0.04 6.53 -22.45
C GLN A 417 -1.21 7.36 -22.18
N PHE A 418 -2.37 6.71 -22.01
CA PHE A 418 -3.60 7.42 -21.67
C PHE A 418 -3.51 8.11 -20.30
N GLN A 419 -2.82 7.48 -19.34
CA GLN A 419 -2.57 8.11 -18.04
C GLN A 419 -1.75 9.40 -18.17
N ALA A 420 -0.68 9.39 -18.97
CA ALA A 420 0.09 10.61 -19.25
C ALA A 420 -0.78 11.67 -19.92
N ASP A 421 -1.60 11.28 -20.90
CA ASP A 421 -2.49 12.15 -21.65
C ASP A 421 -3.51 12.83 -20.74
N ILE A 422 -4.18 12.09 -19.85
CA ILE A 422 -5.24 12.63 -18.99
C ILE A 422 -4.70 13.43 -17.80
N LEU A 423 -3.49 13.11 -17.31
CA LEU A 423 -2.81 13.90 -16.30
C LEU A 423 -2.24 15.21 -16.84
N GLY A 424 -1.74 15.19 -18.07
CA GLY A 424 -1.01 16.29 -18.67
C GLY A 424 0.43 16.43 -18.17
N VAL A 425 0.95 15.40 -17.52
CA VAL A 425 2.35 15.28 -17.09
C VAL A 425 2.92 13.94 -17.54
N PRO A 426 4.25 13.84 -17.74
CA PRO A 426 4.88 12.57 -18.08
C PRO A 426 4.61 11.47 -17.03
N VAL A 427 4.48 10.23 -17.49
CA VAL A 427 4.40 9.03 -16.65
C VAL A 427 5.69 8.23 -16.85
N VAL A 428 6.39 7.92 -15.78
CA VAL A 428 7.70 7.25 -15.79
C VAL A 428 7.57 5.86 -15.17
N ARG A 429 7.91 4.83 -15.95
CA ARG A 429 7.97 3.44 -15.50
C ARG A 429 9.42 3.04 -15.27
N PRO A 430 9.79 2.45 -14.11
CA PRO A 430 11.16 2.01 -13.85
C PRO A 430 11.46 0.65 -14.50
N VAL A 431 12.75 0.34 -14.62
CA VAL A 431 13.22 -0.99 -15.07
C VAL A 431 12.77 -2.10 -14.12
N VAL A 432 12.86 -1.86 -12.81
CA VAL A 432 12.42 -2.80 -11.78
C VAL A 432 10.99 -2.45 -11.39
N LEU A 433 10.03 -3.26 -11.80
CA LEU A 433 8.61 -3.06 -11.48
C LEU A 433 8.25 -3.44 -10.03
N GLU A 434 9.09 -4.22 -9.36
CA GLU A 434 8.93 -4.61 -7.94
C GLU A 434 9.52 -3.53 -7.02
N THR A 435 9.06 -2.30 -7.15
CA THR A 435 9.62 -1.13 -6.44
C THR A 435 9.39 -1.20 -4.94
N THR A 436 8.35 -1.90 -4.48
CA THR A 436 8.11 -2.18 -3.05
C THR A 436 9.29 -2.93 -2.44
N ALA A 437 9.67 -4.05 -3.04
CA ALA A 437 10.80 -4.84 -2.56
C ALA A 437 12.14 -4.10 -2.76
N LEU A 438 12.30 -3.39 -3.89
CA LEU A 438 13.49 -2.56 -4.10
C LEU A 438 13.62 -1.50 -3.00
N GLY A 439 12.55 -0.83 -2.63
CA GLY A 439 12.56 0.17 -1.57
C GLY A 439 12.98 -0.40 -0.21
N ALA A 440 12.46 -1.57 0.15
CA ALA A 440 12.88 -2.26 1.37
C ALA A 440 14.37 -2.64 1.33
N ALA A 441 14.88 -3.10 0.17
CA ALA A 441 16.30 -3.40 -0.01
C ALA A 441 17.18 -2.14 0.07
N LEU A 442 16.75 -1.02 -0.53
CA LEU A 442 17.47 0.26 -0.48
C LEU A 442 17.52 0.81 0.96
N LEU A 443 16.38 0.78 1.68
CA LEU A 443 16.34 1.15 3.11
C LEU A 443 17.27 0.26 3.94
N ALA A 444 17.27 -1.05 3.70
CA ALA A 444 18.18 -1.98 4.39
C ALA A 444 19.64 -1.70 4.05
N GLY A 445 19.93 -1.34 2.80
CA GLY A 445 21.25 -0.91 2.38
C GLY A 445 21.73 0.34 3.11
N ILE A 446 20.86 1.31 3.36
CA ILE A 446 21.14 2.50 4.17
C ILE A 446 21.36 2.10 5.63
N GLY A 447 20.41 1.35 6.22
CA GLY A 447 20.48 0.93 7.62
C GLY A 447 21.72 0.11 7.97
N ALA A 448 22.25 -0.66 7.00
CA ALA A 448 23.48 -1.45 7.14
C ALA A 448 24.76 -0.76 6.64
N GLY A 449 24.68 0.51 6.19
CA GLY A 449 25.83 1.27 5.69
C GLY A 449 26.39 0.78 4.34
N VAL A 450 25.57 0.10 3.53
CA VAL A 450 25.90 -0.24 2.13
C VAL A 450 25.82 1.02 1.26
N TYR A 451 24.84 1.88 1.53
CA TYR A 451 24.66 3.21 0.93
C TYR A 451 24.83 4.28 2.01
N ALA A 452 25.46 5.38 1.66
CA ALA A 452 25.68 6.52 2.57
C ALA A 452 24.37 7.26 2.93
N GLY A 453 23.34 7.14 2.11
CA GLY A 453 22.03 7.77 2.31
C GLY A 453 21.11 7.62 1.10
N LYS A 454 19.95 8.31 1.17
CA LYS A 454 18.91 8.23 0.13
C LYS A 454 19.38 8.74 -1.24
N GLU A 455 20.32 9.70 -1.28
CA GLU A 455 20.86 10.25 -2.51
C GLU A 455 21.67 9.21 -3.30
N GLU A 456 22.48 8.40 -2.61
CA GLU A 456 23.19 7.28 -3.23
C GLU A 456 22.22 6.18 -3.62
N ALA A 457 21.29 5.81 -2.74
CA ALA A 457 20.26 4.82 -3.03
C ALA A 457 19.40 5.21 -4.26
N ALA A 458 19.11 6.51 -4.49
CA ALA A 458 18.39 7.00 -5.65
C ALA A 458 19.05 6.62 -6.98
N THR A 459 20.38 6.53 -7.02
CA THR A 459 21.12 6.20 -8.25
C THR A 459 20.89 4.76 -8.72
N MET A 460 20.32 3.90 -7.87
CA MET A 460 19.97 2.51 -8.20
C MET A 460 18.63 2.43 -8.93
N VAL A 461 17.78 3.45 -8.81
CA VAL A 461 16.46 3.50 -9.46
C VAL A 461 16.63 4.05 -10.88
N ARG A 462 16.35 3.22 -11.87
CA ARG A 462 16.54 3.57 -13.28
C ARG A 462 15.20 3.62 -14.00
N PRO A 463 14.90 4.70 -14.77
CA PRO A 463 13.75 4.73 -15.65
C PRO A 463 13.92 3.73 -16.81
N ASP A 464 12.83 3.08 -17.20
CA ASP A 464 12.72 2.23 -18.41
C ASP A 464 12.07 3.00 -19.54
N LEU A 465 10.81 3.40 -19.32
CA LEU A 465 10.01 4.12 -20.31
C LEU A 465 9.39 5.38 -19.70
N THR A 466 9.35 6.43 -20.53
CA THR A 466 8.63 7.66 -20.22
C THR A 466 7.54 7.89 -21.26
N PHE A 467 6.31 7.96 -20.82
CA PHE A 467 5.13 8.28 -21.62
C PHE A 467 4.87 9.78 -21.52
N HIS A 468 4.99 10.48 -22.62
CA HIS A 468 4.74 11.92 -22.69
C HIS A 468 3.30 12.23 -23.08
N PRO A 469 2.65 13.24 -22.49
CA PRO A 469 1.30 13.68 -22.89
C PRO A 469 1.24 14.04 -24.39
N ARG A 470 0.25 13.51 -25.09
CA ARG A 470 -0.02 13.79 -26.51
C ARG A 470 -1.39 14.43 -26.73
N MET A 471 -2.31 14.23 -25.76
CA MET A 471 -3.68 14.75 -25.82
C MET A 471 -3.70 16.28 -25.64
N ALA A 472 -4.40 16.99 -26.51
CA ALA A 472 -4.58 18.43 -26.39
C ALA A 472 -5.38 18.76 -25.10
N GLN A 473 -5.12 19.93 -24.53
CA GLN A 473 -5.80 20.39 -23.29
C GLN A 473 -7.33 20.36 -23.43
N ARG A 474 -7.86 20.82 -24.55
CA ARG A 474 -9.31 20.83 -24.83
C ARG A 474 -9.91 19.43 -24.76
N ASP A 475 -9.25 18.43 -25.35
CA ASP A 475 -9.75 17.05 -25.42
C ASP A 475 -9.68 16.41 -24.03
N ARG A 476 -8.63 16.72 -23.26
CA ARG A 476 -8.49 16.31 -21.86
C ARG A 476 -9.64 16.86 -21.01
N ASP A 477 -9.96 18.13 -21.14
CA ASP A 477 -11.03 18.78 -20.40
C ASP A 477 -12.40 18.18 -20.75
N LEU A 478 -12.64 17.85 -22.01
CA LEU A 478 -13.86 17.19 -22.47
C LEU A 478 -13.96 15.75 -21.93
N ALA A 479 -12.86 14.99 -21.94
CA ALA A 479 -12.81 13.64 -21.41
C ALA A 479 -13.10 13.63 -19.90
N LEU A 480 -12.46 14.51 -19.12
CA LEU A 480 -12.69 14.64 -17.69
C LEU A 480 -14.12 15.13 -17.37
N TYR A 481 -14.67 16.04 -18.16
CA TYR A 481 -16.06 16.44 -18.01
C TYR A 481 -17.02 15.24 -18.19
N GLY A 482 -16.79 14.42 -19.22
CA GLY A 482 -17.56 13.20 -19.46
C GLY A 482 -17.42 12.19 -18.29
N TRP A 483 -16.19 11.98 -17.81
CA TRP A 483 -15.89 11.14 -16.66
C TRP A 483 -16.64 11.57 -15.38
N HIS A 484 -16.52 12.84 -15.00
CA HIS A 484 -17.20 13.33 -13.78
C HIS A 484 -18.73 13.20 -13.89
N ARG A 485 -19.31 13.40 -15.09
CA ARG A 485 -20.73 13.15 -15.32
C ARG A 485 -21.11 11.68 -15.13
N ALA A 486 -20.23 10.75 -15.51
CA ALA A 486 -20.47 9.31 -15.31
C ALA A 486 -20.37 8.95 -13.83
N VAL A 487 -19.38 9.48 -13.11
CA VAL A 487 -19.24 9.31 -11.65
C VAL A 487 -20.49 9.77 -10.91
N GLU A 488 -21.00 10.97 -11.20
CA GLU A 488 -22.21 11.48 -10.55
C GLU A 488 -23.43 10.57 -10.76
N ARG A 489 -23.50 9.81 -11.85
CA ARG A 489 -24.58 8.85 -12.09
C ARG A 489 -24.43 7.53 -11.35
N SER A 490 -23.22 7.22 -10.89
CA SER A 490 -22.93 6.01 -10.12
C SER A 490 -23.13 6.19 -8.62
N ARG A 491 -23.13 7.46 -8.14
CA ARG A 491 -23.19 7.81 -6.72
C ARG A 491 -24.55 7.51 -6.11
N GLY A 492 -24.52 7.14 -4.82
CA GLY A 492 -25.74 6.93 -4.03
C GLY A 492 -26.68 5.86 -4.64
N TRP A 493 -26.17 4.91 -5.43
CA TRP A 493 -26.96 3.90 -6.10
C TRP A 493 -27.70 2.97 -5.14
N VAL A 494 -27.04 2.57 -4.04
CA VAL A 494 -27.65 1.75 -2.99
C VAL A 494 -28.28 2.68 -1.96
N GLU A 495 -29.56 2.48 -1.69
CA GLU A 495 -30.22 3.17 -0.57
C GLU A 495 -29.75 2.53 0.74
N PRO A 496 -29.35 3.34 1.74
CA PRO A 496 -29.12 2.81 3.08
C PRO A 496 -30.37 2.10 3.59
N GLU A 497 -30.20 0.93 4.21
CA GLU A 497 -31.29 0.27 4.91
C GLU A 497 -31.90 1.26 5.91
N ARG A 498 -33.23 1.47 5.81
CA ARG A 498 -33.99 2.41 6.65
C ARG A 498 -34.13 1.88 8.08
#